data_1cbd47c215139ae00bed8769a6694164
#
_entry.id   1cbd47c215139ae00bed8769a6694164
#
_cell.length_a   1.000
_cell.length_b   1.000
_cell.length_c   1.000
_cell.angle_alpha   90.00
_cell.angle_beta   90.00
_cell.angle_gamma   90.00
#
_symmetry.space_group_name_H-M   'P 1'
#
loop_
_entity.id
_entity.type
_entity.pdbx_description
1 polymer ?
#
loop_
_entity_poly.entity_id
_entity_poly.type
_entity_poly.pdbx_seq_one_letter_code
_entity_poly.pdbx_strand_id
1 'polypeptide(L)'
;RVRSSAASDVYKRQEFKNSRLNLVPELVLNREKEKLLLFPQPNLKRCTKCILPETMPFISFNSEGVCNYCENYELRNIPKDKSLLFDLVEKYRKPNGNDCLLPFSGGRDSCYGLHLAVKELKVKPLAYTYDWGMVTDLGRRNISRMCSKLGVENIIIAADISKKRKHIANNISAWLKSPHLGMVSIFTAGDKHFFRHIETVKKQNDISLNLWGINPLEVTHFKAGFLGVPPDFEEKKVYSSGGLKQLKYQRLRFGAMTKSFGYFNSSIWD
;
A
#
# COMPACT_ATOMS: atom_id res chain seq x y z
N ARG A 1 -35.04 23.28 27.35
CA ARG A 1 -33.95 23.47 26.34
C ARG A 1 -32.65 23.03 26.98
N VAL A 2 -32.27 21.80 26.85
CA VAL A 2 -30.95 21.32 27.22
C VAL A 2 -30.02 21.71 26.06
N ARG A 3 -29.17 22.70 26.31
CA ARG A 3 -28.12 23.07 25.37
C ARG A 3 -27.03 22.00 25.45
N SER A 4 -26.80 21.30 24.37
CA SER A 4 -25.59 20.48 24.22
C SER A 4 -24.39 21.40 24.05
N SER A 5 -23.99 22.03 25.15
CA SER A 5 -22.97 23.09 25.09
C SER A 5 -21.54 22.57 24.96
N ALA A 6 -21.27 21.34 25.40
CA ALA A 6 -19.90 20.85 25.47
C ALA A 6 -19.27 20.59 24.07
N ALA A 7 -19.99 19.98 23.14
CA ALA A 7 -19.49 19.75 21.81
C ALA A 7 -19.35 21.07 21.00
N SER A 8 -20.31 21.98 21.17
CA SER A 8 -20.28 23.31 20.56
C SER A 8 -19.14 24.18 21.11
N ASP A 9 -18.85 24.09 22.41
CA ASP A 9 -17.77 24.86 23.02
C ASP A 9 -16.38 24.31 22.66
N VAL A 10 -16.24 23.02 22.53
CA VAL A 10 -15.00 22.40 22.01
C VAL A 10 -14.77 22.81 20.56
N TYR A 11 -15.82 22.84 19.73
CA TYR A 11 -15.71 23.26 18.33
C TYR A 11 -15.36 24.75 18.22
N LYS A 12 -15.99 25.63 19.02
CA LYS A 12 -15.68 27.05 19.05
C LYS A 12 -14.26 27.33 19.56
N ARG A 13 -13.80 26.62 20.58
CA ARG A 13 -12.42 26.73 21.06
C ARG A 13 -11.39 26.29 20.04
N GLN A 14 -11.71 25.30 19.22
CA GLN A 14 -10.84 24.89 18.12
C GLN A 14 -10.77 25.93 17.01
N GLU A 15 -11.87 26.59 16.67
CA GLU A 15 -11.85 27.67 15.67
C GLU A 15 -10.99 28.85 16.09
N PHE A 16 -11.04 29.26 17.37
CA PHE A 16 -10.34 30.45 17.84
C PHE A 16 -8.84 30.25 18.14
N LYS A 17 -8.44 29.07 18.51
CA LYS A 17 -7.02 28.77 18.83
C LYS A 17 -6.19 28.28 17.66
N ASN A 18 -6.79 27.87 16.58
CA ASN A 18 -6.14 27.09 15.55
C ASN A 18 -5.97 27.77 14.20
N SER A 19 -6.25 29.09 14.08
CA SER A 19 -5.99 29.81 12.84
C SER A 19 -4.49 29.88 12.45
N ARG A 20 -3.60 29.39 13.31
CA ARG A 20 -2.14 29.34 13.08
C ARG A 20 -1.50 27.97 13.37
N LEU A 21 -2.26 26.95 13.71
CA LEU A 21 -1.68 25.62 13.80
C LEU A 21 -1.48 25.10 12.38
N ASN A 22 -0.23 25.08 11.95
CA ASN A 22 0.19 24.24 10.85
C ASN A 22 -0.27 22.83 11.20
N LEU A 23 -1.31 22.35 10.52
CA LEU A 23 -1.87 21.00 10.69
C LEU A 23 -0.89 19.90 10.23
N VAL A 24 0.22 20.32 9.65
CA VAL A 24 1.41 19.50 9.41
C VAL A 24 2.40 19.90 10.50
N PRO A 25 2.86 18.98 11.36
CA PRO A 25 3.94 19.29 12.29
C PRO A 25 5.08 19.92 11.48
N GLU A 26 5.54 21.09 11.91
CA GLU A 26 6.80 21.61 11.37
C GLU A 26 7.83 20.54 11.63
N LEU A 27 8.47 20.09 10.58
CA LEU A 27 9.64 19.24 10.70
C LEU A 27 10.70 20.10 11.38
N VAL A 28 10.78 20.00 12.70
CA VAL A 28 11.90 20.59 13.43
C VAL A 28 13.12 19.77 13.04
N LEU A 29 13.83 20.30 12.06
CA LEU A 29 15.07 19.73 11.56
C LEU A 29 16.05 19.68 12.74
N ASN A 30 16.21 18.52 13.34
CA ASN A 30 17.25 18.30 14.33
C ASN A 30 18.56 18.11 13.58
N ARG A 31 19.31 19.20 13.38
CA ARG A 31 20.57 19.24 12.62
C ARG A 31 21.59 18.16 13.04
N GLU A 32 21.56 17.71 14.27
CA GLU A 32 22.44 16.62 14.70
C GLU A 32 21.98 15.23 14.21
N LYS A 33 20.66 15.01 14.15
CA LYS A 33 20.10 13.79 13.55
C LYS A 33 20.18 13.83 12.03
N GLU A 34 20.16 15.01 11.43
CA GLU A 34 20.32 15.20 9.99
C GLU A 34 21.71 14.91 9.49
N LYS A 35 22.73 15.08 10.33
CA LYS A 35 24.10 14.65 9.99
C LYS A 35 24.17 13.17 9.62
N LEU A 36 23.27 12.34 10.17
CA LEU A 36 23.15 10.93 9.81
C LEU A 36 22.53 10.73 8.41
N LEU A 37 21.86 11.74 7.87
CA LEU A 37 21.25 11.73 6.54
C LEU A 37 22.09 12.49 5.50
N LEU A 38 23.14 13.16 5.92
CA LEU A 38 24.13 13.80 5.04
C LEU A 38 25.07 12.75 4.47
N PHE A 39 24.56 11.91 3.61
CA PHE A 39 25.42 11.12 2.75
C PHE A 39 25.99 12.02 1.66
N PRO A 40 27.30 11.97 1.39
CA PRO A 40 27.84 12.58 0.16
C PRO A 40 27.06 11.96 -0.99
N GLN A 41 26.44 12.82 -1.81
CA GLN A 41 25.68 12.33 -2.96
C GLN A 41 26.65 11.61 -3.90
N PRO A 42 26.59 10.30 -4.04
CA PRO A 42 27.48 9.60 -4.94
C PRO A 42 27.15 10.01 -6.37
N ASN A 43 28.18 10.22 -7.18
CA ASN A 43 28.01 10.43 -8.61
C ASN A 43 27.62 9.09 -9.25
N LEU A 44 26.33 8.79 -9.25
CA LEU A 44 25.79 7.53 -9.74
C LEU A 44 25.52 7.60 -11.24
N LYS A 45 25.96 6.57 -11.96
CA LYS A 45 25.50 6.35 -13.33
C LYS A 45 23.97 6.15 -13.32
N ARG A 46 23.27 6.85 -14.21
CA ARG A 46 21.81 6.78 -14.33
C ARG A 46 21.40 6.43 -15.74
N CYS A 47 20.29 5.76 -15.87
CA CYS A 47 19.68 5.50 -17.16
C CYS A 47 19.32 6.81 -17.88
N THR A 48 19.71 6.94 -19.13
CA THR A 48 19.43 8.12 -19.96
C THR A 48 17.94 8.27 -20.28
N LYS A 49 17.15 7.20 -20.18
CA LYS A 49 15.72 7.19 -20.50
C LYS A 49 14.80 7.33 -19.26
N CYS A 50 15.08 6.60 -18.16
CA CYS A 50 14.20 6.57 -16.98
C CYS A 50 14.86 7.08 -15.69
N ILE A 51 16.13 7.53 -15.77
CA ILE A 51 16.92 8.06 -14.64
C ILE A 51 17.16 7.10 -13.48
N LEU A 52 16.83 5.81 -13.59
CA LEU A 52 17.17 4.82 -12.58
C LEU A 52 18.69 4.76 -12.35
N PRO A 53 19.14 4.76 -11.09
CA PRO A 53 20.56 4.71 -10.77
C PRO A 53 21.13 3.28 -10.89
N GLU A 54 22.43 3.19 -11.05
CA GLU A 54 23.17 1.91 -11.08
C GLU A 54 23.02 1.05 -9.81
N THR A 55 22.55 1.67 -8.73
CA THR A 55 22.19 0.98 -7.49
C THR A 55 20.86 0.23 -7.55
N MET A 56 20.07 0.41 -8.64
CA MET A 56 18.85 -0.35 -8.82
C MET A 56 19.18 -1.84 -8.94
N PRO A 57 18.54 -2.71 -8.15
CA PRO A 57 18.80 -4.15 -8.23
C PRO A 57 18.65 -4.71 -9.64
N PHE A 58 19.59 -5.53 -10.06
CA PHE A 58 19.61 -6.23 -11.36
C PHE A 58 19.63 -5.29 -12.58
N ILE A 59 20.03 -4.03 -12.41
CA ILE A 59 20.15 -3.08 -13.52
C ILE A 59 21.44 -3.35 -14.31
N SER A 60 21.36 -3.26 -15.60
CA SER A 60 22.48 -3.16 -16.53
C SER A 60 22.21 -2.07 -17.55
N PHE A 61 23.25 -1.53 -18.16
CA PHE A 61 23.15 -0.46 -19.14
C PHE A 61 23.81 -0.89 -20.44
N ASN A 62 23.19 -0.55 -21.57
CA ASN A 62 23.78 -0.71 -22.89
C ASN A 62 24.82 0.39 -23.19
N SER A 63 25.36 0.41 -24.41
CA SER A 63 26.33 1.39 -24.88
C SER A 63 25.80 2.83 -24.90
N GLU A 64 24.49 3.03 -25.04
CA GLU A 64 23.82 4.32 -25.03
C GLU A 64 23.44 4.80 -23.61
N GLY A 65 23.73 4.01 -22.61
CA GLY A 65 23.37 4.29 -21.22
C GLY A 65 21.90 4.03 -20.88
N VAL A 66 21.14 3.35 -21.76
CA VAL A 66 19.77 2.91 -21.49
C VAL A 66 19.80 1.63 -20.68
N CYS A 67 18.96 1.55 -19.65
CA CYS A 67 18.92 0.38 -18.79
C CYS A 67 18.08 -0.77 -19.37
N ASN A 68 18.40 -2.00 -18.97
CA ASN A 68 17.67 -3.23 -19.35
C ASN A 68 16.18 -3.18 -19.02
N TYR A 69 15.76 -2.46 -17.99
CA TYR A 69 14.34 -2.23 -17.68
C TYR A 69 13.64 -1.40 -18.75
N CYS A 70 14.33 -0.40 -19.33
CA CYS A 70 13.80 0.43 -20.41
C CYS A 70 13.83 -0.25 -21.76
N GLU A 71 14.87 -1.05 -22.02
CA GLU A 71 15.01 -1.79 -23.28
C GLU A 71 13.91 -2.84 -23.42
N ASN A 72 13.56 -3.48 -22.31
CA ASN A 72 12.55 -4.53 -22.27
C ASN A 72 11.19 -4.04 -21.77
N TYR A 73 10.96 -2.73 -21.75
CA TYR A 73 9.68 -2.19 -21.33
C TYR A 73 8.60 -2.45 -22.38
N GLU A 74 7.61 -3.22 -22.00
CA GLU A 74 6.38 -3.38 -22.76
C GLU A 74 5.19 -2.84 -21.96
N LEU A 75 4.26 -2.17 -22.62
CA LEU A 75 3.02 -1.72 -22.02
C LEU A 75 2.11 -2.95 -21.81
N ARG A 76 2.24 -3.56 -20.63
CA ARG A 76 1.53 -4.82 -20.30
C ARG A 76 0.14 -4.62 -19.73
N ASN A 77 -0.10 -3.46 -19.17
CA ASN A 77 -1.35 -3.12 -18.47
C ASN A 77 -2.25 -2.26 -19.36
N ILE A 78 -2.55 -2.76 -20.55
CA ILE A 78 -3.50 -2.12 -21.45
C ILE A 78 -4.87 -2.15 -20.78
N PRO A 79 -5.51 -1.01 -20.53
CA PRO A 79 -6.84 -0.97 -19.96
C PRO A 79 -7.82 -1.77 -20.81
N LYS A 80 -8.59 -2.63 -20.18
CA LYS A 80 -9.72 -3.26 -20.83
C LYS A 80 -10.83 -2.24 -21.06
N ASP A 81 -11.77 -2.57 -21.98
CA ASP A 81 -12.94 -1.73 -22.20
C ASP A 81 -13.70 -1.51 -20.88
N LYS A 82 -14.06 -0.27 -20.61
CA LYS A 82 -14.82 0.10 -19.42
C LYS A 82 -16.18 -0.60 -19.34
N SER A 83 -16.81 -0.90 -20.48
CA SER A 83 -18.09 -1.61 -20.54
C SER A 83 -18.04 -2.93 -19.75
N LEU A 84 -16.93 -3.67 -19.84
CA LEU A 84 -16.77 -4.93 -19.12
C LEU A 84 -16.86 -4.74 -17.59
N LEU A 85 -16.41 -3.60 -17.08
CA LEU A 85 -16.52 -3.30 -15.66
C LEU A 85 -17.97 -2.93 -15.29
N PHE A 86 -18.64 -2.17 -16.14
CA PHE A 86 -20.08 -1.85 -15.95
C PHE A 86 -20.93 -3.13 -15.96
N ASP A 87 -20.76 -3.99 -16.94
CA ASP A 87 -21.45 -5.28 -17.05
C ASP A 87 -21.20 -6.20 -15.85
N LEU A 88 -19.96 -6.15 -15.32
CA LEU A 88 -19.62 -6.92 -14.14
C LEU A 88 -20.36 -6.40 -12.91
N VAL A 89 -20.32 -5.11 -12.64
CA VAL A 89 -20.90 -4.55 -11.41
C VAL A 89 -22.42 -4.64 -11.41
N GLU A 90 -23.10 -4.59 -12.58
CA GLU A 90 -24.54 -4.77 -12.69
C GLU A 90 -25.02 -6.11 -12.11
N LYS A 91 -24.22 -7.17 -12.25
CA LYS A 91 -24.54 -8.51 -11.72
C LYS A 91 -24.56 -8.56 -10.19
N TYR A 92 -23.96 -7.58 -9.53
CA TYR A 92 -23.80 -7.52 -8.07
C TYR A 92 -24.62 -6.41 -7.43
N ARG A 93 -25.42 -5.67 -8.22
CA ARG A 93 -26.31 -4.64 -7.66
C ARG A 93 -27.36 -5.25 -6.75
N LYS A 94 -27.57 -4.61 -5.63
CA LYS A 94 -28.56 -5.02 -4.65
C LYS A 94 -29.65 -3.96 -4.49
N PRO A 95 -30.91 -4.35 -4.34
CA PRO A 95 -31.97 -3.40 -4.02
C PRO A 95 -31.68 -2.72 -2.67
N ASN A 96 -31.25 -3.48 -1.68
CA ASN A 96 -30.88 -3.02 -0.35
C ASN A 96 -29.43 -3.41 0.01
N GLY A 97 -28.76 -2.57 0.83
CA GLY A 97 -27.39 -2.82 1.29
C GLY A 97 -26.31 -2.37 0.29
N ASN A 98 -25.09 -2.92 0.48
CA ASN A 98 -23.93 -2.56 -0.30
C ASN A 98 -23.70 -3.54 -1.45
N ASP A 99 -23.36 -3.01 -2.63
CA ASP A 99 -23.10 -3.80 -3.83
C ASP A 99 -21.72 -4.46 -3.83
N CYS A 100 -20.75 -3.79 -3.21
CA CYS A 100 -19.37 -4.24 -3.19
C CYS A 100 -18.63 -3.80 -1.93
N LEU A 101 -17.53 -4.48 -1.62
CA LEU A 101 -16.52 -4.04 -0.68
C LEU A 101 -15.38 -3.36 -1.44
N LEU A 102 -14.92 -2.20 -0.94
CA LEU A 102 -13.82 -1.46 -1.51
C LEU A 102 -12.75 -1.19 -0.45
N PRO A 103 -11.58 -1.87 -0.52
CA PRO A 103 -10.46 -1.57 0.35
C PRO A 103 -9.98 -0.14 0.16
N PHE A 104 -9.92 0.61 1.27
CA PHE A 104 -9.74 2.06 1.23
C PHE A 104 -8.69 2.53 2.24
N SER A 105 -7.56 3.02 1.74
CA SER A 105 -6.43 3.46 2.57
C SER A 105 -6.35 4.98 2.75
N GLY A 106 -7.18 5.77 2.04
CA GLY A 106 -7.06 7.22 1.99
C GLY A 106 -5.89 7.72 1.14
N GLY A 107 -5.18 6.81 0.47
CA GLY A 107 -4.16 7.12 -0.53
C GLY A 107 -4.78 7.54 -1.86
N ARG A 108 -3.97 8.13 -2.75
CA ARG A 108 -4.41 8.66 -4.05
C ARG A 108 -5.24 7.66 -4.85
N ASP A 109 -4.70 6.47 -5.06
CA ASP A 109 -5.30 5.47 -5.94
C ASP A 109 -6.60 4.91 -5.36
N SER A 110 -6.64 4.64 -4.06
CA SER A 110 -7.87 4.19 -3.39
C SER A 110 -8.95 5.28 -3.34
N CYS A 111 -8.57 6.56 -3.19
CA CYS A 111 -9.51 7.68 -3.28
C CYS A 111 -10.12 7.79 -4.67
N TYR A 112 -9.31 7.66 -5.72
CA TYR A 112 -9.82 7.65 -7.09
C TYR A 112 -10.71 6.44 -7.36
N GLY A 113 -10.31 5.25 -6.90
CA GLY A 113 -11.14 4.05 -7.01
C GLY A 113 -12.50 4.18 -6.34
N LEU A 114 -12.54 4.78 -5.14
CA LEU A 114 -13.81 5.05 -4.45
C LEU A 114 -14.67 6.07 -5.20
N HIS A 115 -14.06 7.14 -5.72
CA HIS A 115 -14.74 8.14 -6.54
C HIS A 115 -15.36 7.50 -7.79
N LEU A 116 -14.59 6.70 -8.52
CA LEU A 116 -15.05 5.98 -9.71
C LEU A 116 -16.21 5.04 -9.39
N ALA A 117 -16.10 4.26 -8.32
CA ALA A 117 -17.16 3.35 -7.88
C ALA A 117 -18.50 4.08 -7.65
N VAL A 118 -18.45 5.21 -6.92
CA VAL A 118 -19.67 5.95 -6.58
C VAL A 118 -20.17 6.81 -7.73
N LYS A 119 -19.29 7.55 -8.41
CA LYS A 119 -19.69 8.59 -9.38
C LYS A 119 -19.87 8.05 -10.79
N GLU A 120 -19.02 7.13 -11.22
CA GLU A 120 -19.12 6.57 -12.58
C GLU A 120 -19.91 5.26 -12.57
N LEU A 121 -19.52 4.28 -11.78
CA LEU A 121 -20.18 2.98 -11.74
C LEU A 121 -21.53 3.02 -11.00
N LYS A 122 -21.81 4.07 -10.22
CA LYS A 122 -23.06 4.23 -9.46
C LYS A 122 -23.37 3.05 -8.53
N VAL A 123 -22.34 2.38 -8.03
CA VAL A 123 -22.48 1.32 -7.02
C VAL A 123 -22.52 1.90 -5.61
N LYS A 124 -23.06 1.12 -4.67
CA LYS A 124 -23.09 1.41 -3.23
C LYS A 124 -21.95 0.64 -2.54
N PRO A 125 -20.71 1.18 -2.49
CA PRO A 125 -19.62 0.47 -1.87
C PRO A 125 -19.68 0.57 -0.34
N LEU A 126 -19.25 -0.50 0.35
CA LEU A 126 -18.80 -0.46 1.72
C LEU A 126 -17.28 -0.27 1.71
N ALA A 127 -16.80 0.84 2.20
CA ALA A 127 -15.36 1.06 2.31
C ALA A 127 -14.79 0.26 3.49
N TYR A 128 -13.60 -0.30 3.31
CA TYR A 128 -12.91 -1.08 4.34
C TYR A 128 -11.48 -0.55 4.53
N THR A 129 -11.15 -0.17 5.74
CA THR A 129 -9.83 0.32 6.12
C THR A 129 -9.22 -0.57 7.19
N TYR A 130 -8.00 -1.05 6.93
CA TYR A 130 -7.21 -1.77 7.92
C TYR A 130 -6.18 -0.83 8.55
N ASP A 131 -6.38 -0.53 9.83
CA ASP A 131 -5.44 0.28 10.59
C ASP A 131 -4.36 -0.60 11.21
N TRP A 132 -3.21 -0.58 10.61
CA TRP A 132 -2.04 -1.33 11.05
C TRP A 132 -1.14 -0.56 12.04
N GLY A 133 -1.61 0.61 12.51
CA GLY A 133 -0.94 1.42 13.52
C GLY A 133 0.11 2.41 13.02
N MET A 134 0.27 2.51 11.69
CA MET A 134 1.20 3.46 11.06
C MET A 134 0.53 4.33 9.99
N VAL A 135 -0.79 4.40 10.02
CA VAL A 135 -1.56 5.31 9.15
C VAL A 135 -1.30 6.74 9.61
N THR A 136 -0.91 7.61 8.69
CA THR A 136 -0.67 9.02 8.98
C THR A 136 -1.98 9.77 9.27
N ASP A 137 -1.90 10.89 10.00
CA ASP A 137 -3.06 11.74 10.25
C ASP A 137 -3.67 12.30 8.96
N LEU A 138 -2.84 12.54 7.95
CA LEU A 138 -3.32 12.93 6.63
C LEU A 138 -4.14 11.81 5.98
N GLY A 139 -3.66 10.57 6.06
CA GLY A 139 -4.39 9.40 5.57
C GLY A 139 -5.75 9.26 6.26
N ARG A 140 -5.80 9.36 7.58
CA ARG A 140 -7.05 9.31 8.37
C ARG A 140 -8.02 10.41 7.98
N ARG A 141 -7.52 11.63 7.79
CA ARG A 141 -8.35 12.76 7.33
C ARG A 141 -8.88 12.54 5.92
N ASN A 142 -8.09 12.00 5.02
CA ASN A 142 -8.54 11.69 3.66
C ASN A 142 -9.63 10.61 3.67
N ILE A 143 -9.49 9.59 4.50
CA ILE A 143 -10.53 8.56 4.69
C ILE A 143 -11.84 9.21 5.07
N SER A 144 -11.85 9.99 6.16
CA SER A 144 -13.05 10.68 6.65
C SER A 144 -13.66 11.62 5.60
N ARG A 145 -12.83 12.46 4.97
CA ARG A 145 -13.30 13.45 3.97
C ARG A 145 -13.91 12.78 2.74
N MET A 146 -13.27 11.75 2.22
CA MET A 146 -13.77 11.09 1.01
C MET A 146 -15.04 10.33 1.28
N CYS A 147 -15.10 9.57 2.38
CA CYS A 147 -16.32 8.86 2.76
C CYS A 147 -17.48 9.82 2.99
N SER A 148 -17.25 10.92 3.72
CA SER A 148 -18.27 11.96 3.95
C SER A 148 -18.75 12.61 2.65
N LYS A 149 -17.82 13.01 1.75
CA LYS A 149 -18.20 13.65 0.46
C LYS A 149 -18.96 12.72 -0.48
N LEU A 150 -18.70 11.44 -0.42
CA LEU A 150 -19.31 10.45 -1.30
C LEU A 150 -20.53 9.75 -0.67
N GLY A 151 -20.81 10.00 0.62
CA GLY A 151 -21.88 9.32 1.34
C GLY A 151 -21.64 7.83 1.51
N VAL A 152 -20.39 7.42 1.77
CA VAL A 152 -19.97 6.02 1.86
C VAL A 152 -19.68 5.65 3.30
N GLU A 153 -20.23 4.53 3.74
CA GLU A 153 -19.88 3.92 5.03
C GLU A 153 -18.48 3.33 4.98
N ASN A 154 -17.74 3.43 6.10
CA ASN A 154 -16.40 2.87 6.22
C ASN A 154 -16.25 2.05 7.49
N ILE A 155 -15.87 0.78 7.35
CA ILE A 155 -15.49 -0.08 8.44
C ILE A 155 -13.97 0.01 8.64
N ILE A 156 -13.53 0.39 9.84
CA ILE A 156 -12.13 0.44 10.20
C ILE A 156 -11.83 -0.70 11.18
N ILE A 157 -10.93 -1.59 10.80
CA ILE A 157 -10.46 -2.65 11.69
C ILE A 157 -8.99 -2.36 12.03
N ALA A 158 -8.72 -2.19 13.32
CA ALA A 158 -7.37 -2.01 13.82
C ALA A 158 -6.71 -3.35 14.13
N ALA A 159 -5.41 -3.45 13.80
CA ALA A 159 -4.57 -4.53 14.30
C ALA A 159 -4.36 -4.40 15.82
N ASP A 160 -3.85 -5.46 16.46
CA ASP A 160 -3.15 -5.29 17.73
C ASP A 160 -1.87 -4.45 17.45
N ILE A 161 -2.00 -3.16 17.67
CA ILE A 161 -0.96 -2.17 17.32
C ILE A 161 0.35 -2.45 18.05
N SER A 162 0.28 -2.85 19.32
CA SER A 162 1.46 -3.14 20.12
C SER A 162 2.21 -4.36 19.58
N LYS A 163 1.50 -5.45 19.33
CA LYS A 163 2.04 -6.68 18.73
C LYS A 163 2.61 -6.41 17.35
N LYS A 164 1.88 -5.67 16.52
CA LYS A 164 2.30 -5.29 15.16
C LYS A 164 3.61 -4.51 15.15
N ARG A 165 3.71 -3.47 15.98
CA ARG A 165 4.93 -2.65 16.11
C ARG A 165 6.12 -3.48 16.58
N LYS A 166 5.93 -4.38 17.54
CA LYS A 166 6.96 -5.31 18.00
C LYS A 166 7.46 -6.20 16.87
N HIS A 167 6.56 -6.75 16.07
CA HIS A 167 6.94 -7.59 14.92
C HIS A 167 7.72 -6.81 13.86
N ILE A 168 7.29 -5.59 13.53
CA ILE A 168 8.00 -4.72 12.60
C ILE A 168 9.41 -4.41 13.12
N ALA A 169 9.55 -4.03 14.39
CA ALA A 169 10.83 -3.76 15.01
C ALA A 169 11.76 -4.99 14.97
N ASN A 170 11.22 -6.18 15.26
CA ASN A 170 11.99 -7.43 15.19
C ASN A 170 12.43 -7.74 13.76
N ASN A 171 11.58 -7.54 12.77
CA ASN A 171 11.90 -7.77 11.36
C ASN A 171 12.99 -6.81 10.87
N ILE A 172 12.92 -5.53 11.25
CA ILE A 172 13.95 -4.53 10.93
C ILE A 172 15.27 -4.90 11.61
N SER A 173 15.24 -5.24 12.90
CA SER A 173 16.44 -5.65 13.64
C SER A 173 17.08 -6.92 13.06
N ALA A 174 16.27 -7.86 12.62
CA ALA A 174 16.75 -9.07 11.93
C ALA A 174 17.39 -8.73 10.58
N TRP A 175 16.78 -7.80 9.82
CA TRP A 175 17.29 -7.35 8.54
C TRP A 175 18.65 -6.64 8.67
N LEU A 176 18.79 -5.78 9.67
CA LEU A 176 20.05 -5.06 9.92
C LEU A 176 21.23 -6.01 10.20
N LYS A 177 20.98 -7.22 10.73
CA LYS A 177 22.04 -8.24 10.94
C LYS A 177 22.47 -8.91 9.64
N SER A 178 21.57 -9.11 8.70
CA SER A 178 21.84 -9.73 7.40
C SER A 178 20.87 -9.15 6.35
N PRO A 179 21.19 -7.97 5.79
CA PRO A 179 20.33 -7.32 4.81
C PRO A 179 20.12 -8.17 3.57
N HIS A 180 18.85 -8.30 3.16
CA HIS A 180 18.46 -8.99 1.95
C HIS A 180 17.20 -8.37 1.34
N LEU A 181 17.22 -8.05 0.05
CA LEU A 181 16.10 -7.37 -0.63
C LEU A 181 14.78 -8.15 -0.54
N GLY A 182 14.83 -9.47 -0.69
CA GLY A 182 13.65 -10.34 -0.61
C GLY A 182 12.91 -10.31 0.74
N MET A 183 13.55 -9.74 1.78
CA MET A 183 12.96 -9.62 3.12
C MET A 183 12.25 -8.29 3.37
N VAL A 184 12.40 -7.30 2.48
CA VAL A 184 11.78 -5.96 2.64
C VAL A 184 10.26 -6.06 2.71
N SER A 185 9.65 -6.96 1.96
CA SER A 185 8.20 -7.19 1.97
C SER A 185 7.65 -7.71 3.31
N ILE A 186 8.51 -8.24 4.19
CA ILE A 186 8.12 -8.73 5.52
C ILE A 186 8.09 -7.61 6.56
N PHE A 187 8.66 -6.45 6.27
CA PHE A 187 8.71 -5.35 7.24
C PHE A 187 7.34 -4.89 7.71
N THR A 188 6.33 -4.99 6.86
CA THR A 188 4.95 -4.61 7.21
C THR A 188 4.28 -5.61 8.16
N ALA A 189 4.87 -6.77 8.39
CA ALA A 189 4.41 -7.80 9.32
C ALA A 189 2.88 -8.06 9.24
N GLY A 190 2.43 -8.70 8.16
CA GLY A 190 1.10 -9.29 8.14
C GLY A 190 0.06 -8.67 7.25
N ASP A 191 0.29 -8.64 5.93
CA ASP A 191 -0.77 -8.37 4.96
C ASP A 191 -1.87 -9.47 4.96
N LYS A 192 -1.56 -10.65 5.49
CA LYS A 192 -2.53 -11.75 5.62
C LYS A 192 -3.75 -11.36 6.46
N HIS A 193 -3.56 -10.63 7.55
CA HIS A 193 -4.66 -10.15 8.39
C HIS A 193 -5.60 -9.23 7.63
N PHE A 194 -5.05 -8.36 6.77
CA PHE A 194 -5.85 -7.50 5.92
C PHE A 194 -6.83 -8.31 5.07
N PHE A 195 -6.35 -9.34 4.36
CA PHE A 195 -7.18 -10.19 3.51
C PHE A 195 -8.18 -11.04 4.31
N ARG A 196 -7.76 -11.56 5.47
CA ARG A 196 -8.65 -12.33 6.36
C ARG A 196 -9.82 -11.48 6.84
N HIS A 197 -9.57 -10.24 7.22
CA HIS A 197 -10.63 -9.32 7.66
C HIS A 197 -11.54 -8.90 6.51
N ILE A 198 -11.03 -8.74 5.29
CA ILE A 198 -11.86 -8.49 4.11
C ILE A 198 -12.91 -9.60 3.96
N GLU A 199 -12.51 -10.86 3.99
CA GLU A 199 -13.43 -11.99 3.86
C GLU A 199 -14.44 -12.05 5.01
N THR A 200 -14.03 -11.68 6.22
CA THR A 200 -14.95 -11.59 7.36
C THR A 200 -16.00 -10.50 7.16
N VAL A 201 -15.56 -9.29 6.78
CA VAL A 201 -16.47 -8.15 6.53
C VAL A 201 -17.43 -8.46 5.37
N LYS A 202 -16.96 -9.08 4.30
CA LYS A 202 -17.81 -9.51 3.17
C LYS A 202 -18.93 -10.44 3.63
N LYS A 203 -18.56 -11.48 4.39
CA LYS A 203 -19.53 -12.45 4.91
C LYS A 203 -20.57 -11.81 5.83
N GLN A 204 -20.13 -10.92 6.74
CA GLN A 204 -21.01 -10.22 7.67
C GLN A 204 -22.01 -9.27 6.99
N ASN A 205 -21.65 -8.73 5.83
CA ASN A 205 -22.48 -7.78 5.07
C ASN A 205 -23.07 -8.39 3.80
N ASP A 206 -22.96 -9.70 3.63
CA ASP A 206 -23.46 -10.43 2.45
C ASP A 206 -22.92 -9.81 1.13
N ILE A 207 -21.65 -9.46 1.08
CA ILE A 207 -21.02 -8.86 -0.09
C ILE A 207 -20.17 -9.90 -0.82
N SER A 208 -20.40 -10.07 -2.12
CA SER A 208 -19.63 -11.01 -2.96
C SER A 208 -18.55 -10.31 -3.79
N LEU A 209 -18.76 -9.06 -4.19
CA LEU A 209 -17.85 -8.31 -5.06
C LEU A 209 -16.83 -7.50 -4.27
N ASN A 210 -15.54 -7.65 -4.62
CA ASN A 210 -14.47 -6.73 -4.20
C ASN A 210 -14.05 -5.85 -5.38
N LEU A 211 -14.01 -4.53 -5.16
CA LEU A 211 -13.42 -3.59 -6.10
C LEU A 211 -12.10 -3.04 -5.51
N TRP A 212 -11.04 -3.10 -6.29
CA TRP A 212 -9.71 -2.67 -5.86
C TRP A 212 -9.24 -1.45 -6.65
N GLY A 213 -8.94 -0.37 -5.93
CA GLY A 213 -8.28 0.81 -6.51
C GLY A 213 -6.76 0.59 -6.57
N ILE A 214 -6.30 -0.26 -7.49
CA ILE A 214 -4.89 -0.59 -7.68
C ILE A 214 -4.37 0.09 -8.94
N ASN A 215 -3.18 0.69 -8.86
CA ASN A 215 -2.50 1.23 -10.01
C ASN A 215 -1.82 0.10 -10.82
N PRO A 216 -2.14 -0.06 -12.10
CA PRO A 216 -1.49 -1.07 -12.95
C PRO A 216 0.04 -0.93 -13.02
N LEU A 217 0.58 0.28 -12.86
CA LEU A 217 2.02 0.53 -12.82
C LEU A 217 2.74 -0.12 -11.62
N GLU A 218 1.99 -0.57 -10.63
CA GLU A 218 2.56 -1.32 -9.52
C GLU A 218 2.98 -2.74 -9.90
N VAL A 219 2.50 -3.28 -11.01
CA VAL A 219 2.83 -4.62 -11.50
C VAL A 219 3.84 -4.50 -12.62
N THR A 220 5.10 -4.25 -12.28
CA THR A 220 6.21 -4.06 -13.23
C THR A 220 7.46 -4.82 -12.81
N HIS A 221 8.34 -5.13 -13.77
CA HIS A 221 9.66 -5.72 -13.48
C HIS A 221 10.51 -4.84 -12.56
N PHE A 222 10.37 -3.52 -12.71
CA PHE A 222 10.97 -2.54 -11.83
C PHE A 222 10.60 -2.79 -10.35
N LYS A 223 9.32 -2.94 -10.02
CA LYS A 223 8.87 -3.22 -8.66
C LYS A 223 9.37 -4.59 -8.18
N ALA A 224 9.36 -5.59 -9.05
CA ALA A 224 9.90 -6.91 -8.76
C ALA A 224 11.39 -6.84 -8.39
N GLY A 225 12.18 -6.10 -9.15
CA GLY A 225 13.60 -5.86 -8.85
C GLY A 225 13.83 -5.30 -7.46
N PHE A 226 13.06 -4.31 -7.04
CA PHE A 226 13.11 -3.76 -5.67
C PHE A 226 12.80 -4.79 -4.58
N LEU A 227 11.99 -5.79 -4.88
CA LEU A 227 11.67 -6.88 -3.96
C LEU A 227 12.69 -8.02 -4.01
N GLY A 228 13.81 -7.83 -4.71
CA GLY A 228 14.87 -8.83 -4.83
C GLY A 228 14.58 -9.94 -5.84
N VAL A 229 13.70 -9.69 -6.79
CA VAL A 229 13.38 -10.61 -7.89
C VAL A 229 14.12 -10.19 -9.13
N PRO A 230 14.98 -11.07 -9.68
CA PRO A 230 15.55 -10.82 -10.98
C PRO A 230 14.45 -10.63 -12.03
N PRO A 231 14.56 -9.62 -12.90
CA PRO A 231 13.62 -9.46 -13.99
C PRO A 231 13.76 -10.62 -14.98
N ASP A 232 12.65 -11.18 -15.37
CA ASP A 232 12.53 -12.11 -16.47
C ASP A 232 11.63 -11.43 -17.52
N PHE A 233 12.26 -10.79 -18.48
CA PHE A 233 11.56 -9.96 -19.46
C PHE A 233 10.78 -10.76 -20.50
N GLU A 234 11.08 -12.04 -20.67
CA GLU A 234 10.36 -12.93 -21.59
C GLU A 234 9.00 -13.36 -21.02
N GLU A 235 8.83 -13.27 -19.71
CA GLU A 235 7.58 -13.67 -19.08
C GLU A 235 6.49 -12.62 -19.17
N LYS A 236 5.33 -13.04 -19.65
CA LYS A 236 4.12 -12.22 -19.74
C LYS A 236 3.55 -11.80 -18.38
N LYS A 237 3.84 -12.55 -17.31
CA LYS A 237 3.35 -12.26 -15.95
C LYS A 237 4.49 -11.92 -15.01
N VAL A 238 4.58 -10.66 -14.61
CA VAL A 238 5.59 -10.17 -13.66
C VAL A 238 5.48 -10.83 -12.30
N TYR A 239 4.27 -11.08 -11.84
CA TYR A 239 3.98 -11.86 -10.65
C TYR A 239 3.19 -13.09 -11.02
N SER A 240 3.80 -14.25 -10.85
CA SER A 240 3.08 -15.52 -10.86
C SER A 240 2.71 -15.86 -9.41
N SER A 241 1.42 -15.97 -9.14
CA SER A 241 0.90 -16.39 -7.83
C SER A 241 1.00 -17.89 -7.59
N GLY A 242 1.52 -18.66 -8.53
CA GLY A 242 1.58 -20.11 -8.44
C GLY A 242 2.80 -20.73 -9.10
N GLY A 243 3.08 -21.99 -8.75
CA GLY A 243 4.07 -22.82 -9.40
C GLY A 243 5.51 -22.66 -8.89
N LEU A 244 6.44 -23.14 -9.68
CA LEU A 244 7.87 -23.25 -9.36
C LEU A 244 8.54 -21.91 -9.00
N LYS A 245 8.03 -20.78 -9.53
CA LYS A 245 8.55 -19.46 -9.18
C LYS A 245 8.28 -19.07 -7.73
N GLN A 246 7.08 -19.32 -7.22
CA GLN A 246 6.78 -19.07 -5.82
C GLN A 246 7.65 -19.94 -4.91
N LEU A 247 7.88 -21.20 -5.30
CA LEU A 247 8.76 -22.09 -4.56
C LEU A 247 10.19 -21.55 -4.51
N LYS A 248 10.73 -21.10 -5.65
CA LYS A 248 12.06 -20.46 -5.73
C LYS A 248 12.15 -19.22 -4.83
N TYR A 249 11.10 -18.42 -4.83
CA TYR A 249 10.98 -17.22 -3.97
C TYR A 249 11.00 -17.56 -2.50
N GLN A 250 10.15 -18.51 -2.10
CA GLN A 250 10.08 -18.94 -0.71
C GLN A 250 11.40 -19.55 -0.25
N ARG A 251 12.09 -20.30 -1.12
CA ARG A 251 13.42 -20.84 -0.83
C ARG A 251 14.45 -19.75 -0.60
N LEU A 252 14.46 -18.69 -1.43
CA LEU A 252 15.36 -17.54 -1.25
C LEU A 252 15.08 -16.80 0.06
N ARG A 253 13.81 -16.56 0.37
CA ARG A 253 13.39 -15.94 1.63
C ARG A 253 13.77 -16.79 2.83
N PHE A 254 13.50 -18.08 2.78
CA PHE A 254 13.86 -19.00 3.85
C PHE A 254 15.38 -19.00 4.08
N GLY A 255 16.18 -19.05 3.01
CA GLY A 255 17.64 -18.95 3.11
C GLY A 255 18.12 -17.62 3.73
N ALA A 256 17.42 -16.50 3.49
CA ALA A 256 17.72 -15.23 4.17
C ALA A 256 17.28 -15.25 5.64
N MET A 257 16.16 -15.88 5.96
CA MET A 257 15.64 -16.00 7.33
C MET A 257 16.55 -16.85 8.23
N THR A 258 17.15 -17.92 7.71
CA THR A 258 18.07 -18.77 8.47
C THR A 258 19.36 -18.05 8.86
N LYS A 259 19.72 -16.97 8.16
CA LYS A 259 20.86 -16.12 8.51
C LYS A 259 20.56 -15.14 9.65
N SER A 260 19.28 -14.91 9.97
CA SER A 260 18.87 -14.05 11.08
C SER A 260 17.58 -14.58 11.70
N PHE A 261 17.72 -15.30 12.80
CA PHE A 261 16.59 -15.95 13.49
C PHE A 261 15.52 -14.98 14.03
N GLY A 262 15.83 -13.68 14.12
CA GLY A 262 14.84 -12.66 14.50
C GLY A 262 13.64 -12.55 13.55
N TYR A 263 13.75 -13.10 12.34
CA TYR A 263 12.61 -13.20 11.43
C TYR A 263 11.58 -14.26 11.84
N PHE A 264 11.97 -15.28 12.62
CA PHE A 264 11.08 -16.33 13.09
C PHE A 264 10.28 -15.84 14.29
N ASN A 265 9.43 -14.87 14.04
CA ASN A 265 8.47 -14.36 15.00
C ASN A 265 7.04 -14.65 14.53
N SER A 266 6.06 -14.42 15.38
CA SER A 266 4.67 -14.78 15.10
C SER A 266 4.08 -14.12 13.84
N SER A 267 4.71 -13.04 13.32
CA SER A 267 4.23 -12.39 12.07
C SER A 267 4.41 -13.25 10.82
N ILE A 268 5.22 -14.29 10.86
CA ILE A 268 5.41 -15.24 9.76
C ILE A 268 4.30 -16.28 9.75
N TRP A 269 3.83 -16.62 10.93
CA TRP A 269 2.81 -17.66 11.14
C TRP A 269 1.38 -17.12 11.12
N ASP A 270 1.24 -15.82 11.39
CA ASP A 270 -0.01 -15.09 11.29
C ASP A 270 -0.36 -14.79 9.84
#